data_fd8ad3d77825b52a58a0e23957e36858
#
_entry.id   fd8ad3d77825b52a58a0e23957e36858
#
_cell.length_a   1.000
_cell.length_b   1.000
_cell.length_c   1.000
_cell.angle_alpha   90.00
_cell.angle_beta   90.00
_cell.angle_gamma   90.00
#
_symmetry.space_group_name_H-M   'P 1'
#
loop_
_entity.id
_entity.type
_entity.pdbx_description
1 polymer ?
#
loop_
_entity_poly.entity_id
_entity_poly.type
_entity_poly.pdbx_seq_one_letter_code
_entity_poly.pdbx_strand_id
1 'polypeptide(L)'
;MPFLDHDRGRAYYRHWATDEPRAAVVFLHGFGEHTGVYHRYGFALNAAGIDLWAVDQFGHGLSPGDRGDFGSIEDSSALADSLTALAAEAGVPVIAQGHSFGAIVTLFRLLDGDTRAAAAVISGAPLVPVAELLDADTSVQLDPDWLSADPFYLDTLENDPLAFVDADTTALARELDRGWDRFGADLPGLEVPTLAVHGIADPIASIGAVRAYAEQINPLQLQEFPGRHDILNENVHREVAAAIVDFIDAQL
;
A
#
# COMPACT_ATOMS: atom_id res chain seq x y z
N MET A 1 -15.34 -0.86 -18.59
CA MET A 1 -13.86 -1.01 -18.53
C MET A 1 -13.42 -0.48 -17.18
N PRO A 2 -12.43 -1.07 -16.52
CA PRO A 2 -12.07 -0.77 -15.14
C PRO A 2 -11.23 0.52 -15.03
N PHE A 3 -11.86 1.65 -15.22
CA PHE A 3 -11.24 2.96 -15.10
C PHE A 3 -12.05 3.89 -14.21
N LEU A 4 -11.36 4.66 -13.38
CA LEU A 4 -11.89 5.75 -12.58
C LEU A 4 -11.63 7.07 -13.29
N ASP A 5 -12.62 7.95 -13.34
CA ASP A 5 -12.44 9.30 -13.86
C ASP A 5 -11.82 10.22 -12.79
N HIS A 6 -10.83 11.01 -13.19
CA HIS A 6 -10.13 11.99 -12.34
C HIS A 6 -9.67 13.17 -13.21
N ASP A 7 -9.38 14.32 -12.61
CA ASP A 7 -8.94 15.52 -13.34
C ASP A 7 -7.61 15.31 -14.09
N ARG A 8 -6.73 14.44 -13.57
CA ARG A 8 -5.48 14.04 -14.22
C ARG A 8 -5.65 12.98 -15.33
N GLY A 9 -6.87 12.50 -15.57
CA GLY A 9 -7.17 11.48 -16.56
C GLY A 9 -7.83 10.25 -15.94
N ARG A 10 -7.93 9.18 -16.72
CA ARG A 10 -8.62 7.96 -16.31
C ARG A 10 -7.64 6.96 -15.71
N ALA A 11 -7.72 6.73 -14.40
CA ALA A 11 -6.89 5.75 -13.70
C ALA A 11 -7.43 4.34 -13.86
N TYR A 12 -6.56 3.39 -14.16
CA TYR A 12 -6.90 1.97 -14.27
C TYR A 12 -7.04 1.37 -12.88
N TYR A 13 -8.07 0.55 -12.66
CA TYR A 13 -8.18 -0.26 -11.45
C TYR A 13 -8.42 -1.73 -11.78
N ARG A 14 -8.14 -2.59 -10.83
CA ARG A 14 -8.37 -4.02 -10.90
C ARG A 14 -9.24 -4.46 -9.73
N HIS A 15 -10.15 -5.38 -10.00
CA HIS A 15 -11.00 -5.99 -9.01
C HIS A 15 -10.85 -7.51 -9.08
N TRP A 16 -10.37 -8.10 -8.00
CA TRP A 16 -10.42 -9.55 -7.77
C TRP A 16 -11.68 -9.81 -6.97
N ALA A 17 -12.71 -10.24 -7.67
CA ALA A 17 -14.05 -10.42 -7.12
C ALA A 17 -14.27 -11.85 -6.60
N THR A 18 -15.06 -11.98 -5.54
CA THR A 18 -15.69 -13.23 -5.11
C THR A 18 -17.19 -13.19 -5.40
N ASP A 19 -17.86 -14.34 -5.40
CA ASP A 19 -19.32 -14.38 -5.64
C ASP A 19 -20.11 -13.74 -4.50
N GLU A 20 -19.69 -13.96 -3.25
CA GLU A 20 -20.33 -13.46 -2.03
C GLU A 20 -19.26 -12.91 -1.08
N PRO A 21 -18.79 -11.66 -1.29
CA PRO A 21 -17.75 -11.09 -0.44
C PRO A 21 -18.28 -10.84 0.97
N ARG A 22 -17.43 -11.12 1.98
CA ARG A 22 -17.72 -10.80 3.39
C ARG A 22 -17.01 -9.52 3.85
N ALA A 23 -16.01 -9.08 3.10
CA ALA A 23 -15.30 -7.80 3.24
C ALA A 23 -14.71 -7.39 1.89
N ALA A 24 -14.34 -6.13 1.75
CA ALA A 24 -13.63 -5.61 0.59
C ALA A 24 -12.38 -4.84 1.03
N VAL A 25 -11.24 -5.16 0.44
CA VAL A 25 -9.99 -4.42 0.63
C VAL A 25 -9.81 -3.42 -0.50
N VAL A 26 -9.53 -2.16 -0.18
CA VAL A 26 -9.14 -1.11 -1.12
C VAL A 26 -7.64 -0.86 -0.96
N PHE A 27 -6.86 -1.18 -1.99
CA PHE A 27 -5.41 -1.27 -1.92
C PHE A 27 -4.70 -0.24 -2.81
N LEU A 28 -3.66 0.39 -2.25
CA LEU A 28 -2.72 1.28 -2.91
C LEU A 28 -1.32 0.66 -2.89
N HIS A 29 -0.72 0.50 -4.07
CA HIS A 29 0.63 -0.06 -4.24
C HIS A 29 1.75 0.95 -3.91
N GLY A 30 3.00 0.50 -3.86
CA GLY A 30 4.20 1.30 -3.67
C GLY A 30 4.74 1.92 -4.96
N PHE A 31 5.85 2.66 -4.83
CA PHE A 31 6.56 3.26 -5.96
C PHE A 31 7.15 2.18 -6.88
N GLY A 32 7.04 2.39 -8.19
CA GLY A 32 7.59 1.48 -9.20
C GLY A 32 6.74 0.26 -9.49
N GLU A 33 5.66 0.05 -8.75
CA GLU A 33 4.77 -1.08 -8.85
C GLU A 33 3.47 -0.76 -9.58
N HIS A 34 2.59 -1.73 -9.68
CA HIS A 34 1.22 -1.59 -10.18
C HIS A 34 0.36 -2.76 -9.69
N THR A 35 -0.94 -2.68 -9.88
CA THR A 35 -1.87 -3.72 -9.40
C THR A 35 -1.55 -5.12 -9.90
N GLY A 36 -0.94 -5.26 -11.08
CA GLY A 36 -0.61 -6.55 -11.69
C GLY A 36 0.35 -7.42 -10.87
N VAL A 37 1.26 -6.82 -10.08
CA VAL A 37 2.24 -7.59 -9.28
C VAL A 37 1.61 -8.24 -8.04
N TYR A 38 0.36 -7.90 -7.71
CA TYR A 38 -0.34 -8.38 -6.52
C TYR A 38 -1.34 -9.51 -6.78
N HIS A 39 -1.22 -10.25 -7.90
CA HIS A 39 -2.13 -11.36 -8.21
C HIS A 39 -2.17 -12.44 -7.13
N ARG A 40 -1.01 -12.85 -6.62
CA ARG A 40 -0.94 -13.90 -5.57
C ARG A 40 -1.68 -13.47 -4.32
N TYR A 41 -1.51 -12.22 -3.93
CA TYR A 41 -2.21 -11.62 -2.80
C TYR A 41 -3.73 -11.53 -3.04
N GLY A 42 -4.16 -11.04 -4.20
CA GLY A 42 -5.57 -10.98 -4.57
C GLY A 42 -6.25 -12.36 -4.53
N PHE A 43 -5.59 -13.39 -5.06
CA PHE A 43 -6.12 -14.76 -5.00
C PHE A 43 -6.18 -15.31 -3.58
N ALA A 44 -5.22 -14.96 -2.72
CA ALA A 44 -5.25 -15.38 -1.31
C ALA A 44 -6.42 -14.75 -0.56
N LEU A 45 -6.72 -13.46 -0.78
CA LEU A 45 -7.89 -12.80 -0.23
C LEU A 45 -9.20 -13.40 -0.76
N ASN A 46 -9.29 -13.64 -2.08
CA ASN A 46 -10.47 -14.25 -2.69
C ASN A 46 -10.75 -15.65 -2.12
N ALA A 47 -9.72 -16.45 -1.88
CA ALA A 47 -9.88 -17.76 -1.27
C ALA A 47 -10.48 -17.67 0.15
N ALA A 48 -10.34 -16.53 0.82
CA ALA A 48 -10.95 -16.23 2.12
C ALA A 48 -12.30 -15.48 2.00
N GLY A 49 -12.86 -15.30 0.80
CA GLY A 49 -14.12 -14.58 0.59
C GLY A 49 -14.00 -13.06 0.75
N ILE A 50 -12.83 -12.51 0.46
CA ILE A 50 -12.57 -11.06 0.55
C ILE A 50 -12.26 -10.53 -0.85
N ASP A 51 -12.99 -9.50 -1.27
CA ASP A 51 -12.71 -8.79 -2.51
C ASP A 51 -11.46 -7.92 -2.38
N LEU A 52 -10.63 -7.87 -3.43
CA LEU A 52 -9.54 -6.90 -3.53
C LEU A 52 -9.81 -5.92 -4.67
N TRP A 53 -9.88 -4.65 -4.34
CA TRP A 53 -9.94 -3.52 -5.25
C TRP A 53 -8.63 -2.76 -5.20
N ALA A 54 -7.93 -2.64 -6.31
CA ALA A 54 -6.64 -1.94 -6.35
C ALA A 54 -6.57 -1.02 -7.56
N VAL A 55 -5.95 0.15 -7.43
CA VAL A 55 -5.78 1.13 -8.52
C VAL A 55 -4.31 1.25 -8.88
N ASP A 56 -4.02 1.30 -10.17
CA ASP A 56 -2.73 1.81 -10.65
C ASP A 56 -2.72 3.31 -10.42
N GLN A 57 -1.89 3.79 -9.51
CA GLN A 57 -1.77 5.21 -9.21
C GLN A 57 -1.21 5.96 -10.44
N PHE A 58 -1.38 7.28 -10.51
CA PHE A 58 -0.86 8.05 -11.65
C PHE A 58 0.64 7.80 -11.86
N GLY A 59 1.09 7.82 -13.11
CA GLY A 59 2.49 7.52 -13.46
C GLY A 59 2.91 6.07 -13.26
N HIS A 60 1.96 5.16 -12.96
CA HIS A 60 2.23 3.74 -12.73
C HIS A 60 1.27 2.84 -13.52
N GLY A 61 1.73 1.64 -13.85
CA GLY A 61 0.93 0.62 -14.51
C GLY A 61 0.26 1.10 -15.81
N LEU A 62 -1.06 0.96 -15.87
CA LEU A 62 -1.89 1.38 -17.02
C LEU A 62 -2.56 2.74 -16.81
N SER A 63 -2.28 3.42 -15.70
CA SER A 63 -2.76 4.78 -15.44
C SER A 63 -1.90 5.82 -16.15
N PRO A 64 -2.46 7.00 -16.52
CA PRO A 64 -1.74 8.05 -17.23
C PRO A 64 -0.76 8.78 -16.30
N GLY A 65 0.15 9.54 -16.90
CA GLY A 65 1.16 10.35 -16.24
C GLY A 65 2.57 9.94 -16.63
N ASP A 66 3.53 10.79 -16.32
CA ASP A 66 4.94 10.47 -16.47
C ASP A 66 5.34 9.41 -15.44
N ARG A 67 6.25 8.50 -15.82
CA ARG A 67 6.64 7.37 -14.99
C ARG A 67 7.17 7.82 -13.63
N GLY A 68 6.53 7.33 -12.55
CA GLY A 68 6.87 7.67 -11.16
C GLY A 68 6.19 8.93 -10.61
N ASP A 69 5.44 9.69 -11.43
CA ASP A 69 4.71 10.87 -10.97
C ASP A 69 3.32 10.53 -10.42
N PHE A 70 3.22 10.22 -9.14
CA PHE A 70 1.94 10.05 -8.45
C PHE A 70 1.06 11.30 -8.45
N GLY A 71 1.64 12.47 -8.69
CA GLY A 71 1.04 13.76 -8.38
C GLY A 71 1.20 14.11 -6.90
N SER A 72 0.14 14.00 -6.13
CA SER A 72 0.13 14.28 -4.68
C SER A 72 -0.54 13.15 -3.89
N ILE A 73 -0.39 13.18 -2.56
CA ILE A 73 -1.15 12.33 -1.65
C ILE A 73 -2.66 12.51 -1.87
N GLU A 74 -3.11 13.73 -2.14
CA GLU A 74 -4.51 14.06 -2.40
C GLU A 74 -5.02 13.40 -3.70
N ASP A 75 -4.21 13.35 -4.76
CA ASP A 75 -4.57 12.65 -6.01
C ASP A 75 -4.77 11.14 -5.74
N SER A 76 -3.83 10.52 -5.04
CA SER A 76 -3.91 9.10 -4.67
C SER A 76 -5.07 8.83 -3.71
N SER A 77 -5.35 9.76 -2.77
CA SER A 77 -6.50 9.69 -1.86
C SER A 77 -7.82 9.73 -2.62
N ALA A 78 -7.96 10.62 -3.61
CA ALA A 78 -9.17 10.72 -4.43
C ALA A 78 -9.43 9.44 -5.23
N LEU A 79 -8.38 8.78 -5.74
CA LEU A 79 -8.51 7.47 -6.38
C LEU A 79 -8.99 6.40 -5.39
N ALA A 80 -8.41 6.37 -4.19
CA ALA A 80 -8.83 5.45 -3.14
C ALA A 80 -10.27 5.70 -2.67
N ASP A 81 -10.71 6.96 -2.59
CA ASP A 81 -12.10 7.32 -2.26
C ASP A 81 -13.08 6.83 -3.32
N SER A 82 -12.73 6.96 -4.59
CA SER A 82 -13.52 6.45 -5.71
C SER A 82 -13.64 4.93 -5.67
N LEU A 83 -12.54 4.22 -5.37
CA LEU A 83 -12.58 2.76 -5.18
C LEU A 83 -13.37 2.35 -3.94
N THR A 84 -13.22 3.08 -2.84
CA THR A 84 -13.98 2.84 -1.60
C THR A 84 -15.48 2.94 -1.84
N ALA A 85 -15.91 3.93 -2.66
CA ALA A 85 -17.31 4.07 -3.02
C ALA A 85 -17.81 2.86 -3.83
N LEU A 86 -17.04 2.36 -4.79
CA LEU A 86 -17.38 1.15 -5.56
C LEU A 86 -17.41 -0.11 -4.68
N ALA A 87 -16.40 -0.30 -3.85
CA ALA A 87 -16.31 -1.45 -2.95
C ALA A 87 -17.47 -1.50 -1.95
N ALA A 88 -17.91 -0.33 -1.48
CA ALA A 88 -19.04 -0.20 -0.55
C ALA A 88 -20.41 -0.58 -1.17
N GLU A 89 -20.53 -0.65 -2.50
CA GLU A 89 -21.79 -1.08 -3.16
C GLU A 89 -22.15 -2.53 -2.83
N ALA A 90 -21.17 -3.36 -2.47
CA ALA A 90 -21.41 -4.72 -2.02
C ALA A 90 -22.07 -4.81 -0.63
N GLY A 91 -22.15 -3.70 0.13
CA GLY A 91 -22.76 -3.64 1.46
C GLY A 91 -21.95 -4.37 2.55
N VAL A 92 -20.68 -4.62 2.32
CA VAL A 92 -19.74 -5.28 3.25
C VAL A 92 -18.75 -4.27 3.85
N PRO A 93 -18.12 -4.56 5.00
CA PRO A 93 -17.07 -3.72 5.55
C PRO A 93 -15.92 -3.50 4.56
N VAL A 94 -15.46 -2.27 4.48
CA VAL A 94 -14.31 -1.89 3.65
C VAL A 94 -13.07 -1.74 4.52
N ILE A 95 -11.96 -2.32 4.08
CA ILE A 95 -10.65 -2.25 4.72
C ILE A 95 -9.73 -1.40 3.84
N ALA A 96 -9.19 -0.33 4.39
CA ALA A 96 -8.19 0.47 3.69
C ALA A 96 -6.83 -0.21 3.77
N GLN A 97 -6.12 -0.33 2.65
CA GLN A 97 -4.79 -0.95 2.67
C GLN A 97 -3.81 -0.21 1.78
N GLY A 98 -2.54 -0.17 2.22
CA GLY A 98 -1.46 0.37 1.41
C GLY A 98 -0.13 -0.29 1.67
N HIS A 99 0.72 -0.31 0.64
CA HIS A 99 2.10 -0.74 0.70
C HIS A 99 3.03 0.44 0.43
N SER A 100 4.11 0.58 1.23
CA SER A 100 5.15 1.60 1.03
C SER A 100 4.53 3.01 0.90
N PHE A 101 4.67 3.71 -0.23
CA PHE A 101 4.00 5.00 -0.47
C PHE A 101 2.47 4.89 -0.32
N GLY A 102 1.87 3.80 -0.79
CA GLY A 102 0.44 3.54 -0.58
C GLY A 102 0.05 3.47 0.90
N ALA A 103 0.95 3.01 1.78
CA ALA A 103 0.72 3.03 3.23
C ALA A 103 0.72 4.46 3.80
N ILE A 104 1.58 5.35 3.28
CA ILE A 104 1.58 6.78 3.62
C ILE A 104 0.23 7.40 3.27
N VAL A 105 -0.24 7.20 2.03
CA VAL A 105 -1.55 7.70 1.59
C VAL A 105 -2.68 7.14 2.45
N THR A 106 -2.65 5.85 2.75
CA THR A 106 -3.65 5.20 3.61
C THR A 106 -3.69 5.85 4.99
N LEU A 107 -2.54 6.02 5.66
CA LEU A 107 -2.47 6.67 6.96
C LEU A 107 -2.92 8.14 6.90
N PHE A 108 -2.54 8.86 5.86
CA PHE A 108 -3.00 10.24 5.66
C PHE A 108 -4.53 10.33 5.65
N ARG A 109 -5.20 9.46 4.88
CA ARG A 109 -6.66 9.37 4.81
C ARG A 109 -7.29 9.03 6.16
N LEU A 110 -6.72 8.09 6.91
CA LEU A 110 -7.20 7.74 8.26
C LEU A 110 -7.14 8.94 9.22
N LEU A 111 -6.06 9.71 9.16
CA LEU A 111 -5.86 10.90 9.99
C LEU A 111 -6.76 12.07 9.58
N ASP A 112 -7.22 12.14 8.33
CA ASP A 112 -8.23 13.11 7.88
C ASP A 112 -9.65 12.78 8.35
N GLY A 113 -9.87 11.60 8.92
CA GLY A 113 -11.15 11.18 9.48
C GLY A 113 -12.26 10.95 8.45
N ASP A 114 -11.94 10.99 7.15
CA ASP A 114 -12.89 10.82 6.04
C ASP A 114 -12.84 9.43 5.42
N THR A 115 -12.40 8.43 6.16
CA THR A 115 -12.40 7.07 5.64
C THR A 115 -13.65 6.34 6.11
N ARG A 116 -14.33 5.66 5.19
CA ARG A 116 -15.39 4.68 5.52
C ARG A 116 -14.81 3.31 5.86
N ALA A 117 -13.52 3.27 6.17
CA ALA A 117 -12.83 2.03 6.47
C ALA A 117 -13.18 1.54 7.88
N ALA A 118 -13.59 0.28 7.97
CA ALA A 118 -13.82 -0.40 9.26
C ALA A 118 -12.49 -0.71 9.97
N ALA A 119 -11.44 -0.96 9.22
CA ALA A 119 -10.08 -1.19 9.68
C ALA A 119 -9.07 -0.85 8.58
N ALA A 120 -7.79 -0.89 8.90
CA ALA A 120 -6.74 -0.67 7.92
C ALA A 120 -5.60 -1.69 8.03
N VAL A 121 -4.87 -1.85 6.92
CA VAL A 121 -3.64 -2.65 6.85
C VAL A 121 -2.54 -1.81 6.19
N ILE A 122 -1.36 -1.78 6.77
CA ILE A 122 -0.19 -1.14 6.17
C ILE A 122 0.95 -2.14 6.06
N SER A 123 1.71 -2.10 4.97
CA SER A 123 2.89 -2.95 4.77
C SER A 123 4.07 -2.14 4.28
N GLY A 124 5.29 -2.45 4.77
CA GLY A 124 6.50 -1.73 4.41
C GLY A 124 6.38 -0.20 4.59
N ALA A 125 5.67 0.25 5.62
CA ALA A 125 5.33 1.66 5.81
C ALA A 125 6.55 2.46 6.30
N PRO A 126 7.08 3.44 5.53
CA PRO A 126 8.18 4.29 5.95
C PRO A 126 7.66 5.40 6.88
N LEU A 127 7.49 5.09 8.17
CA LEU A 127 6.90 5.99 9.17
C LEU A 127 7.84 7.10 9.66
N VAL A 128 9.11 7.03 9.31
CA VAL A 128 10.14 8.02 9.65
C VAL A 128 11.00 8.32 8.42
N PRO A 129 11.71 9.47 8.38
CA PRO A 129 12.56 9.81 7.26
C PRO A 129 13.54 8.70 6.88
N VAL A 130 13.59 8.40 5.58
CA VAL A 130 14.52 7.47 4.95
C VAL A 130 15.57 8.28 4.21
N ALA A 131 16.80 8.30 4.72
CA ALA A 131 17.87 9.20 4.24
C ALA A 131 18.15 9.03 2.73
N GLU A 132 18.09 7.79 2.24
CA GLU A 132 18.33 7.42 0.87
C GLU A 132 17.25 7.96 -0.10
N LEU A 133 16.04 8.23 0.41
CA LEU A 133 14.92 8.78 -0.37
C LEU A 133 14.82 10.30 -0.28
N LEU A 134 15.60 10.95 0.58
CA LEU A 134 15.58 12.40 0.79
C LEU A 134 16.55 13.15 -0.12
N ASP A 135 17.49 12.47 -0.77
CA ASP A 135 18.45 13.11 -1.67
C ASP A 135 17.78 13.41 -3.02
N ALA A 136 17.11 14.56 -3.09
CA ALA A 136 16.35 15.01 -4.27
C ALA A 136 17.23 15.27 -5.52
N ASP A 137 18.56 15.26 -5.39
CA ASP A 137 19.49 15.45 -6.51
C ASP A 137 19.87 14.11 -7.19
N THR A 138 19.37 12.98 -6.68
CA THR A 138 19.65 11.66 -7.26
C THR A 138 18.36 10.95 -7.64
N SER A 139 18.26 10.48 -8.88
CA SER A 139 17.31 9.42 -9.22
C SER A 139 17.64 8.21 -8.34
N VAL A 140 16.77 7.87 -7.40
CA VAL A 140 16.96 6.67 -6.59
C VAL A 140 16.72 5.47 -7.50
N GLN A 141 17.75 4.69 -7.74
CA GLN A 141 17.62 3.38 -8.34
C GLN A 141 17.38 2.39 -7.18
N LEU A 142 16.15 1.91 -7.07
CA LEU A 142 15.82 0.87 -6.10
C LEU A 142 16.51 -0.44 -6.53
N ASP A 143 17.30 -1.02 -5.64
CA ASP A 143 17.80 -2.37 -5.84
C ASP A 143 16.64 -3.36 -5.68
N PRO A 144 16.29 -4.18 -6.69
CA PRO A 144 15.25 -5.18 -6.56
C PRO A 144 15.45 -6.10 -5.35
N ASP A 145 16.69 -6.37 -4.98
CA ASP A 145 17.04 -7.13 -3.78
C ASP A 145 16.62 -6.45 -2.47
N TRP A 146 16.31 -5.16 -2.47
CA TRP A 146 15.74 -4.50 -1.29
C TRP A 146 14.25 -4.79 -1.14
N LEU A 147 13.57 -5.09 -2.24
CA LEU A 147 12.11 -5.28 -2.25
C LEU A 147 11.73 -6.67 -1.76
N SER A 148 12.36 -7.72 -2.27
CA SER A 148 12.01 -9.10 -1.92
C SER A 148 13.18 -10.07 -2.16
N ALA A 149 13.11 -11.26 -1.55
CA ALA A 149 13.97 -12.40 -1.86
C ALA A 149 13.21 -13.48 -2.67
N ASP A 150 11.95 -13.26 -3.01
CA ASP A 150 11.15 -14.21 -3.80
C ASP A 150 11.55 -14.13 -5.28
N PRO A 151 12.13 -15.20 -5.85
CA PRO A 151 12.60 -15.17 -7.23
C PRO A 151 11.48 -14.98 -8.26
N PHE A 152 10.25 -15.37 -7.95
CA PHE A 152 9.10 -15.13 -8.83
C PHE A 152 8.77 -13.64 -8.92
N TYR A 153 8.79 -12.94 -7.80
CA TYR A 153 8.54 -11.50 -7.77
C TYR A 153 9.67 -10.72 -8.44
N LEU A 154 10.93 -11.10 -8.18
CA LEU A 154 12.10 -10.48 -8.81
C LEU A 154 12.09 -10.65 -10.34
N ASP A 155 11.74 -11.86 -10.83
CA ASP A 155 11.57 -12.11 -12.27
C ASP A 155 10.44 -11.25 -12.86
N THR A 156 9.34 -11.05 -12.11
CA THR A 156 8.25 -10.17 -12.53
C THR A 156 8.73 -8.73 -12.65
N LEU A 157 9.45 -8.20 -11.66
CA LEU A 157 9.97 -6.83 -11.72
C LEU A 157 10.94 -6.61 -12.89
N GLU A 158 11.78 -7.61 -13.20
CA GLU A 158 12.75 -7.53 -14.28
C GLU A 158 12.08 -7.57 -15.68
N ASN A 159 11.01 -8.36 -15.82
CA ASN A 159 10.40 -8.66 -17.12
C ASN A 159 9.06 -7.97 -17.38
N ASP A 160 8.45 -7.33 -16.40
CA ASP A 160 7.20 -6.58 -16.57
C ASP A 160 7.48 -5.14 -17.03
N PRO A 161 7.06 -4.75 -18.25
CA PRO A 161 7.31 -3.39 -18.76
C PRO A 161 6.55 -2.29 -18.01
N LEU A 162 5.60 -2.65 -17.15
CA LEU A 162 4.81 -1.72 -16.35
C LEU A 162 5.43 -1.47 -14.96
N ALA A 163 6.26 -2.39 -14.45
CA ALA A 163 7.04 -2.19 -13.25
C ALA A 163 8.33 -1.41 -13.57
N PHE A 164 8.87 -0.68 -12.59
CA PHE A 164 10.14 0.03 -12.76
C PHE A 164 10.83 0.26 -11.41
N VAL A 165 12.14 0.33 -11.45
CA VAL A 165 13.00 0.63 -10.29
C VAL A 165 13.79 1.93 -10.48
N ASP A 166 13.65 2.56 -11.64
CA ASP A 166 14.35 3.78 -12.05
C ASP A 166 13.33 4.79 -12.61
N ALA A 167 13.13 5.88 -11.89
CA ALA A 167 12.29 7.00 -12.29
C ALA A 167 12.65 8.26 -11.51
N ASP A 168 12.10 9.40 -11.92
CA ASP A 168 12.20 10.65 -11.15
C ASP A 168 11.44 10.49 -9.81
N THR A 169 12.18 10.59 -8.72
CA THR A 169 11.65 10.44 -7.35
C THR A 169 11.33 11.78 -6.68
N THR A 170 11.42 12.90 -7.38
CA THR A 170 11.19 14.24 -6.81
C THR A 170 9.79 14.37 -6.20
N ALA A 171 8.77 13.88 -6.89
CA ALA A 171 7.40 13.89 -6.38
C ALA A 171 7.26 12.96 -5.16
N LEU A 172 7.83 11.76 -5.24
CA LEU A 172 7.84 10.80 -4.12
C LEU A 172 8.49 11.39 -2.88
N ALA A 173 9.70 11.94 -2.99
CA ALA A 173 10.44 12.52 -1.86
C ALA A 173 9.64 13.65 -1.18
N ARG A 174 9.05 14.55 -1.98
CA ARG A 174 8.21 15.64 -1.47
C ARG A 174 7.01 15.12 -0.67
N GLU A 175 6.32 14.12 -1.19
CA GLU A 175 5.11 13.60 -0.54
C GLU A 175 5.44 12.74 0.69
N LEU A 176 6.57 12.02 0.67
CA LEU A 176 7.07 11.33 1.86
C LEU A 176 7.41 12.31 2.99
N ASP A 177 8.11 13.41 2.67
CA ASP A 177 8.47 14.45 3.65
C ASP A 177 7.22 15.03 4.34
N ARG A 178 6.19 15.36 3.55
CA ARG A 178 4.87 15.76 4.07
C ARG A 178 4.23 14.70 4.98
N GLY A 179 4.37 13.43 4.61
CA GLY A 179 3.88 12.30 5.41
C GLY A 179 4.57 12.24 6.77
N TRP A 180 5.89 12.30 6.78
CA TRP A 180 6.68 12.22 8.00
C TRP A 180 6.42 13.39 8.96
N ASP A 181 6.33 14.62 8.44
CA ASP A 181 5.96 15.79 9.23
C ASP A 181 4.62 15.58 9.94
N ARG A 182 3.64 15.06 9.21
CA ARG A 182 2.31 14.81 9.75
C ARG A 182 2.30 13.67 10.77
N PHE A 183 2.99 12.56 10.49
CA PHE A 183 2.98 11.39 11.36
C PHE A 183 3.58 11.68 12.73
N GLY A 184 4.64 12.47 12.80
CA GLY A 184 5.22 12.89 14.06
C GLY A 184 4.22 13.61 14.98
N ALA A 185 3.28 14.35 14.41
CA ALA A 185 2.27 15.11 15.14
C ALA A 185 0.98 14.32 15.39
N ASP A 186 0.44 13.68 14.35
CA ASP A 186 -0.96 13.26 14.31
C ASP A 186 -1.13 11.74 14.48
N LEU A 187 -0.13 10.91 14.11
CA LEU A 187 -0.25 9.45 14.15
C LEU A 187 -0.59 8.88 15.54
N PRO A 188 -0.14 9.48 16.65
CA PRO A 188 -0.58 9.08 17.99
C PRO A 188 -2.10 9.20 18.22
N GLY A 189 -2.79 9.99 17.41
CA GLY A 189 -4.25 10.15 17.41
C GLY A 189 -5.01 9.18 16.50
N LEU A 190 -4.36 8.18 15.93
CA LEU A 190 -5.02 7.16 15.09
C LEU A 190 -6.08 6.40 15.89
N GLU A 191 -7.31 6.37 15.38
CA GLU A 191 -8.45 5.73 16.04
C GLU A 191 -8.90 4.43 15.35
N VAL A 192 -8.62 4.30 14.04
CA VAL A 192 -9.03 3.15 13.24
C VAL A 192 -8.16 1.93 13.58
N PRO A 193 -8.76 0.74 13.87
CA PRO A 193 -7.99 -0.48 14.05
C PRO A 193 -7.07 -0.73 12.85
N THR A 194 -5.78 -0.80 13.09
CA THR A 194 -4.77 -0.89 12.04
C THR A 194 -3.79 -2.02 12.30
N LEU A 195 -3.54 -2.87 11.29
CA LEU A 195 -2.49 -3.87 11.29
C LEU A 195 -1.32 -3.38 10.44
N ALA A 196 -0.13 -3.34 11.03
CA ALA A 196 1.13 -3.25 10.28
C ALA A 196 1.69 -4.67 10.08
N VAL A 197 1.92 -5.07 8.83
CA VAL A 197 2.72 -6.26 8.48
C VAL A 197 4.06 -5.81 7.95
N HIS A 198 5.16 -6.34 8.47
CA HIS A 198 6.49 -5.79 8.17
C HIS A 198 7.57 -6.86 8.08
N GLY A 199 8.48 -6.70 7.10
CA GLY A 199 9.66 -7.53 6.97
C GLY A 199 10.74 -7.14 7.99
N ILE A 200 11.25 -8.12 8.76
CA ILE A 200 12.31 -7.85 9.76
C ILE A 200 13.65 -7.43 9.13
N ALA A 201 13.84 -7.71 7.85
CA ALA A 201 15.03 -7.36 7.07
C ALA A 201 14.73 -6.27 6.03
N ASP A 202 13.66 -5.47 6.22
CA ASP A 202 13.32 -4.35 5.34
C ASP A 202 14.43 -3.29 5.39
N PRO A 203 15.16 -3.04 4.28
CA PRO A 203 16.25 -2.07 4.26
C PRO A 203 15.75 -0.64 3.96
N ILE A 204 14.48 -0.46 3.58
CA ILE A 204 13.90 0.83 3.19
C ILE A 204 13.13 1.41 4.38
N ALA A 205 12.13 0.68 4.89
CA ALA A 205 11.29 1.14 5.99
C ALA A 205 11.73 0.52 7.31
N SER A 206 12.14 1.34 8.27
CA SER A 206 12.68 0.86 9.55
C SER A 206 11.64 0.11 10.37
N ILE A 207 11.83 -1.19 10.57
CA ILE A 207 11.03 -1.98 11.52
C ILE A 207 11.07 -1.41 12.94
N GLY A 208 12.21 -0.81 13.33
CA GLY A 208 12.36 -0.16 14.63
C GLY A 208 11.39 1.01 14.82
N ALA A 209 11.14 1.78 13.77
CA ALA A 209 10.16 2.86 13.80
C ALA A 209 8.73 2.32 13.95
N VAL A 210 8.38 1.28 13.20
CA VAL A 210 7.04 0.67 13.28
C VAL A 210 6.79 0.08 14.67
N ARG A 211 7.79 -0.60 15.26
CA ARG A 211 7.72 -1.08 16.66
C ARG A 211 7.45 0.06 17.65
N ALA A 212 8.19 1.17 17.52
CA ALA A 212 8.04 2.31 18.41
C ALA A 212 6.64 2.94 18.32
N TYR A 213 6.06 3.03 17.15
CA TYR A 213 4.69 3.49 16.97
C TYR A 213 3.67 2.49 17.50
N ALA A 214 3.83 1.20 17.25
CA ALA A 214 2.91 0.17 17.73
C ALA A 214 2.88 0.07 19.27
N GLU A 215 3.98 0.36 19.95
CA GLU A 215 4.03 0.44 21.41
C GLU A 215 3.23 1.65 21.98
N GLN A 216 3.07 2.72 21.19
CA GLN A 216 2.45 3.97 21.64
C GLN A 216 1.00 4.12 21.20
N ILE A 217 0.59 3.47 20.11
CA ILE A 217 -0.70 3.65 19.45
C ILE A 217 -1.54 2.40 19.64
N ASN A 218 -2.52 2.47 20.55
CA ASN A 218 -3.33 1.30 20.92
C ASN A 218 -4.03 0.56 19.76
N PRO A 219 -4.62 1.25 18.74
CA PRO A 219 -5.25 0.54 17.63
C PRO A 219 -4.26 0.02 16.58
N LEU A 220 -2.95 0.30 16.70
CA LEU A 220 -1.92 -0.19 15.78
C LEU A 220 -1.31 -1.48 16.31
N GLN A 221 -1.59 -2.58 15.62
CA GLN A 221 -0.97 -3.88 15.86
C GLN A 221 0.18 -4.08 14.88
N LEU A 222 1.25 -4.76 15.31
CA LEU A 222 2.39 -5.11 14.44
C LEU A 222 2.54 -6.63 14.37
N GLN A 223 2.63 -7.16 13.14
CA GLN A 223 3.07 -8.51 12.88
C GLN A 223 4.32 -8.50 11.99
N GLU A 224 5.36 -9.17 12.46
CA GLU A 224 6.68 -9.21 11.85
C GLU A 224 6.89 -10.54 11.13
N PHE A 225 7.50 -10.47 9.95
CA PHE A 225 7.77 -11.65 9.14
C PHE A 225 9.23 -11.69 8.66
N PRO A 226 9.83 -12.87 8.46
CA PRO A 226 11.12 -12.98 7.80
C PRO A 226 10.96 -12.55 6.34
N GLY A 227 11.51 -11.40 5.98
CA GLY A 227 11.41 -10.84 4.63
C GLY A 227 11.89 -9.40 4.57
N ARG A 228 11.81 -8.84 3.38
CA ARG A 228 12.27 -7.49 3.01
C ARG A 228 11.09 -6.53 2.87
N HIS A 229 11.25 -5.49 2.03
CA HIS A 229 10.32 -4.37 1.96
C HIS A 229 8.92 -4.76 1.47
N ASP A 230 8.80 -5.43 0.32
CA ASP A 230 7.50 -5.89 -0.18
C ASP A 230 7.12 -7.26 0.40
N ILE A 231 6.73 -7.23 1.66
CA ILE A 231 6.38 -8.43 2.41
C ILE A 231 5.16 -9.17 1.84
N LEU A 232 4.30 -8.48 1.07
CA LEU A 232 3.14 -9.07 0.40
C LEU A 232 3.56 -9.96 -0.78
N ASN A 233 4.74 -9.74 -1.34
CA ASN A 233 5.34 -10.47 -2.45
C ASN A 233 6.62 -11.23 -2.04
N GLU A 234 6.86 -11.43 -0.75
CA GLU A 234 7.99 -12.17 -0.24
C GLU A 234 7.74 -13.70 -0.24
N ASN A 235 8.77 -14.50 0.03
CA ASN A 235 8.65 -15.96 0.15
C ASN A 235 7.58 -16.40 1.16
N VAL A 236 7.32 -15.57 2.17
CA VAL A 236 6.29 -15.76 3.21
C VAL A 236 4.94 -15.10 2.89
N HIS A 237 4.69 -14.72 1.64
CA HIS A 237 3.47 -14.00 1.24
C HIS A 237 2.17 -14.70 1.65
N ARG A 238 2.16 -16.04 1.77
CA ARG A 238 0.98 -16.80 2.19
C ARG A 238 0.68 -16.64 3.67
N GLU A 239 1.72 -16.67 4.50
CA GLU A 239 1.63 -16.45 5.93
C GLU A 239 1.21 -15.01 6.23
N VAL A 240 1.74 -14.05 5.47
CA VAL A 240 1.35 -12.64 5.56
C VAL A 240 -0.12 -12.45 5.18
N ALA A 241 -0.56 -13.04 4.06
CA ALA A 241 -1.95 -12.98 3.63
C ALA A 241 -2.89 -13.61 4.67
N ALA A 242 -2.51 -14.76 5.27
CA ALA A 242 -3.29 -15.41 6.32
C ALA A 242 -3.43 -14.51 7.56
N ALA A 243 -2.35 -13.87 8.00
CA ALA A 243 -2.37 -12.94 9.13
C ALA A 243 -3.26 -11.71 8.88
N ILE A 244 -3.26 -11.20 7.65
CA ILE A 244 -4.15 -10.11 7.24
C ILE A 244 -5.62 -10.57 7.26
N VAL A 245 -5.90 -11.78 6.76
CA VAL A 245 -7.25 -12.36 6.81
C VAL A 245 -7.72 -12.54 8.25
N ASP A 246 -6.89 -13.09 9.13
CA ASP A 246 -7.21 -13.26 10.56
C ASP A 246 -7.50 -11.91 11.24
N PHE A 247 -6.72 -10.87 10.90
CA PHE A 247 -6.98 -9.53 11.41
C PHE A 247 -8.31 -8.98 10.90
N ILE A 248 -8.61 -9.10 9.60
CA ILE A 248 -9.88 -8.66 9.02
C ILE A 248 -11.05 -9.38 9.71
N ASP A 249 -10.94 -10.70 9.92
CA ASP A 249 -11.97 -11.50 10.59
C ASP A 249 -12.27 -11.02 12.02
N ALA A 250 -11.28 -10.53 12.71
CA ALA A 250 -11.44 -9.97 14.05
C ALA A 250 -12.15 -8.59 14.05
N GLN A 251 -12.30 -7.95 12.89
CA GLN A 251 -12.97 -6.65 12.74
C GLN A 251 -14.40 -6.77 12.16
N LEU A 252 -14.81 -7.97 11.70
CA LEU A 252 -16.16 -8.25 11.15
C LEU A 252 -17.13 -8.64 12.25
#